data_09f67c16dcabbdff836be2e38aec1bda
#
_entry.id   09f67c16dcabbdff836be2e38aec1bda
#
_cell.length_a   1.000
_cell.length_b   1.000
_cell.length_c   1.000
_cell.angle_alpha   90.00
_cell.angle_beta   90.00
_cell.angle_gamma   90.00
#
_symmetry.space_group_name_H-M   'P 1'
#
loop_
_entity.id
_entity.type
_entity.pdbx_description
1 polymer ?
#
loop_
_entity_poly.entity_id
_entity_poly.type
_entity_poly.pdbx_seq_one_letter_code
_entity_poly.pdbx_strand_id
1 'polypeptide(L)'
;MSGTFDVWIGLVEVRPLPGNELLDGDPGAFANTLTVAGDAEDFCTRAANFFRGEGFEVLGFENVERLDDRASDGALPDEMLLLGEQASESSEVHFDTYFRYRSRDE
;
A
#
# COMPACT_ATOMS: atom_id res chain seq x y z
N MET A 1 -28.00 5.97 -0.10
CA MET A 1 -26.87 5.86 -0.94
C MET A 1 -25.62 5.58 -0.16
N SER A 2 -25.19 4.47 -0.32
CA SER A 2 -23.91 4.15 0.25
C SER A 2 -22.85 4.53 -0.76
N GLY A 3 -21.67 4.15 -0.58
CA GLY A 3 -20.66 4.40 -1.56
C GLY A 3 -19.78 5.57 -1.25
N THR A 4 -19.68 5.88 0.02
CA THR A 4 -18.68 6.83 0.44
C THR A 4 -17.33 6.12 0.39
N PHE A 5 -16.41 6.70 -0.37
CA PHE A 5 -15.05 6.19 -0.46
C PHE A 5 -14.15 7.10 0.34
N ASP A 6 -13.28 6.49 1.12
CA ASP A 6 -12.29 7.18 1.92
C ASP A 6 -10.91 6.74 1.49
N VAL A 7 -9.90 7.52 1.89
CA VAL A 7 -8.51 7.09 1.70
C VAL A 7 -8.18 6.07 2.77
N TRP A 8 -7.67 4.93 2.34
CA TRP A 8 -7.21 3.86 3.23
C TRP A 8 -5.71 3.74 3.14
N ILE A 9 -5.09 3.30 4.21
CA ILE A 9 -3.65 3.10 4.30
C ILE A 9 -3.42 1.70 4.85
N GLY A 10 -2.37 1.05 4.34
CA GLY A 10 -1.97 -0.26 4.84
C GLY A 10 -0.56 -0.57 4.42
N LEU A 11 0.08 -1.46 5.17
CA LEU A 11 1.40 -1.96 4.83
C LEU A 11 1.22 -3.21 3.97
N VAL A 12 1.78 -3.21 2.78
CA VAL A 12 1.64 -4.32 1.84
C VAL A 12 2.98 -5.00 1.68
N GLU A 13 3.00 -6.32 1.87
CA GLU A 13 4.21 -7.11 1.65
C GLU A 13 4.14 -7.72 0.26
N VAL A 14 5.21 -7.54 -0.52
CA VAL A 14 5.27 -8.01 -1.90
C VAL A 14 6.55 -8.77 -2.16
N ARG A 15 6.50 -9.64 -3.17
CA ARG A 15 7.64 -10.41 -3.63
C ARG A 15 7.72 -10.25 -5.15
N PRO A 16 8.92 -9.98 -5.71
CA PRO A 16 9.03 -9.82 -7.17
C PRO A 16 8.74 -11.15 -7.87
N LEU A 17 8.00 -11.06 -8.96
CA LEU A 17 7.77 -12.20 -9.83
C LEU A 17 9.01 -12.44 -10.68
N PRO A 18 9.18 -13.64 -11.25
CA PRO A 18 10.34 -13.94 -12.09
C PRO A 18 10.50 -12.89 -13.19
N GLY A 19 11.69 -12.37 -13.34
CA GLY A 19 12.00 -11.35 -14.32
C GLY A 19 11.86 -9.92 -13.83
N ASN A 20 11.31 -9.73 -12.65
CA ASN A 20 11.18 -8.39 -12.07
C ASN A 20 12.42 -8.11 -11.21
N GLU A 21 13.18 -7.08 -11.58
CA GLU A 21 14.43 -6.74 -10.91
C GLU A 21 14.35 -5.45 -10.11
N LEU A 22 13.14 -4.96 -9.85
CA LEU A 22 12.98 -3.69 -9.13
C LEU A 22 13.58 -3.72 -7.73
N LEU A 23 13.67 -4.90 -7.11
CA LEU A 23 14.24 -5.03 -5.78
C LEU A 23 15.69 -5.48 -5.79
N ASP A 24 16.37 -5.44 -6.95
CA ASP A 24 17.79 -5.76 -7.08
C ASP A 24 18.16 -7.13 -6.50
N GLY A 25 17.25 -8.10 -6.62
CA GLY A 25 17.51 -9.45 -6.15
C GLY A 25 17.06 -9.71 -4.73
N ASP A 26 16.56 -8.71 -4.02
CA ASP A 26 16.02 -8.95 -2.68
C ASP A 26 14.73 -9.76 -2.76
N PRO A 27 14.47 -10.64 -1.77
CA PRO A 27 13.34 -11.56 -1.85
C PRO A 27 11.98 -10.89 -1.68
N GLY A 28 11.92 -9.69 -1.12
CA GLY A 28 10.66 -9.01 -0.93
C GLY A 28 10.80 -7.62 -0.37
N ALA A 29 9.67 -6.98 -0.15
CA ALA A 29 9.63 -5.64 0.39
C ALA A 29 8.28 -5.34 1.00
N PHE A 30 8.24 -4.32 1.86
CA PHE A 30 7.01 -3.74 2.38
C PHE A 30 6.85 -2.35 1.78
N ALA A 31 5.60 -1.95 1.55
CA ALA A 31 5.31 -0.60 1.07
C ALA A 31 4.09 -0.06 1.81
N ASN A 32 4.23 1.15 2.35
CA ASN A 32 3.07 1.87 2.89
C ASN A 32 2.25 2.35 1.71
N THR A 33 1.02 1.88 1.61
CA THR A 33 0.19 2.02 0.42
C THR A 33 -1.09 2.75 0.78
N LEU A 34 -1.48 3.69 -0.07
CA LEU A 34 -2.69 4.48 0.12
C LEU A 34 -3.51 4.47 -1.15
N THR A 35 -4.82 4.27 -1.00
CA THR A 35 -5.74 4.41 -2.12
C THR A 35 -7.14 4.65 -1.59
N VAL A 36 -8.00 5.17 -2.45
CA VAL A 36 -9.41 5.36 -2.12
C VAL A 36 -10.10 4.01 -2.20
N ALA A 37 -10.88 3.67 -1.19
CA ALA A 37 -11.57 2.38 -1.13
C ALA A 37 -12.84 2.51 -0.30
N GLY A 38 -13.76 1.60 -0.50
CA GLY A 38 -15.01 1.57 0.24
C GLY A 38 -14.89 0.90 1.59
N ASP A 39 -13.97 -0.04 1.71
CA ASP A 39 -13.72 -0.75 2.96
C ASP A 39 -12.33 -1.41 2.88
N ALA A 40 -11.97 -2.13 3.94
CA ALA A 40 -10.65 -2.77 4.02
C ALA A 40 -10.47 -3.81 2.93
N GLU A 41 -11.50 -4.59 2.64
CA GLU A 41 -11.41 -5.63 1.61
C GLU A 41 -11.20 -5.00 0.23
N ASP A 42 -11.91 -3.92 -0.06
CA ASP A 42 -11.76 -3.20 -1.30
C ASP A 42 -10.34 -2.61 -1.43
N PHE A 43 -9.81 -2.09 -0.32
CA PHE A 43 -8.44 -1.60 -0.30
C PHE A 43 -7.47 -2.73 -0.69
N CYS A 44 -7.62 -3.89 -0.07
CA CYS A 44 -6.73 -5.01 -0.35
C CYS A 44 -6.80 -5.44 -1.82
N THR A 45 -8.01 -5.48 -2.37
CA THR A 45 -8.20 -5.85 -3.77
C THR A 45 -7.52 -4.86 -4.71
N ARG A 46 -7.72 -3.57 -4.46
CA ARG A 46 -7.14 -2.52 -5.31
C ARG A 46 -5.62 -2.53 -5.24
N ALA A 47 -5.08 -2.65 -4.02
CA ALA A 47 -3.64 -2.68 -3.83
C ALA A 47 -3.02 -3.92 -4.47
N ALA A 48 -3.66 -5.08 -4.30
CA ALA A 48 -3.14 -6.31 -4.88
C ALA A 48 -3.10 -6.23 -6.40
N ASN A 49 -4.15 -5.70 -7.01
CA ASN A 49 -4.20 -5.56 -8.46
C ASN A 49 -3.12 -4.61 -8.96
N PHE A 50 -2.89 -3.53 -8.22
CA PHE A 50 -1.84 -2.58 -8.58
C PHE A 50 -0.47 -3.25 -8.58
N PHE A 51 -0.12 -3.92 -7.48
CA PHE A 51 1.21 -4.51 -7.37
C PHE A 51 1.41 -5.68 -8.32
N ARG A 52 0.36 -6.43 -8.63
CA ARG A 52 0.46 -7.47 -9.66
C ARG A 52 0.78 -6.87 -11.02
N GLY A 53 0.18 -5.71 -11.33
CA GLY A 53 0.49 -5.00 -12.56
C GLY A 53 1.92 -4.49 -12.60
N GLU A 54 2.54 -4.30 -11.44
CA GLU A 54 3.92 -3.87 -11.34
C GLU A 54 4.91 -5.04 -11.32
N GLY A 55 4.41 -6.27 -11.43
CA GLY A 55 5.27 -7.44 -11.47
C GLY A 55 5.55 -8.06 -10.12
N PHE A 56 4.64 -7.89 -9.17
CA PHE A 56 4.82 -8.44 -7.82
C PHE A 56 3.71 -9.40 -7.46
N GLU A 57 4.05 -10.34 -6.60
CA GLU A 57 3.07 -11.14 -5.89
C GLU A 57 2.84 -10.51 -4.52
N VAL A 58 1.59 -10.33 -4.14
CA VAL A 58 1.26 -9.76 -2.83
C VAL A 58 1.18 -10.88 -1.83
N LEU A 59 1.97 -10.77 -0.76
CA LEU A 59 2.06 -11.81 0.27
C LEU A 59 1.13 -11.55 1.44
N GLY A 60 0.82 -10.29 1.74
CA GLY A 60 -0.06 -9.97 2.83
C GLY A 60 -0.23 -8.49 3.07
N PHE A 61 -1.11 -8.18 4.00
CA PHE A 61 -1.43 -6.81 4.38
C PHE A 61 -1.38 -6.70 5.88
N GLU A 62 -0.92 -5.55 6.39
CA GLU A 62 -0.88 -5.27 7.82
C GLU A 62 -1.36 -3.86 8.09
N ASN A 63 -2.01 -3.68 9.22
CA ASN A 63 -2.42 -2.35 9.70
C ASN A 63 -3.27 -1.59 8.69
N VAL A 64 -4.20 -2.28 8.04
CA VAL A 64 -5.11 -1.68 7.08
C VAL A 64 -6.18 -0.90 7.83
N GLU A 65 -6.29 0.40 7.56
CA GLU A 65 -7.28 1.24 8.21
C GLU A 65 -7.50 2.50 7.38
N ARG A 66 -8.54 3.26 7.72
CA ARG A 66 -8.75 4.54 7.06
C ARG A 66 -7.65 5.51 7.48
N LEU A 67 -7.24 6.35 6.55
CA LEU A 67 -6.19 7.32 6.83
C LEU A 67 -6.60 8.25 7.96
N ASP A 68 -7.88 8.65 8.01
CA ASP A 68 -8.37 9.52 9.08
C ASP A 68 -8.25 8.85 10.44
N ASP A 69 -8.48 7.55 10.52
CA ASP A 69 -8.33 6.82 11.79
C ASP A 69 -6.88 6.76 12.22
N ARG A 70 -5.98 6.56 11.27
CA ARG A 70 -4.55 6.55 11.56
C ARG A 70 -4.09 7.92 12.05
N ALA A 71 -4.57 8.98 11.41
CA ALA A 71 -4.22 10.34 11.79
C ALA A 71 -4.74 10.70 13.18
N SER A 72 -5.89 10.13 13.58
CA SER A 72 -6.46 10.38 14.90
C SER A 72 -5.65 9.73 16.02
N ASP A 73 -4.96 8.63 15.72
CA ASP A 73 -4.18 7.90 16.71
C ASP A 73 -2.80 8.52 16.94
N GLY A 74 -2.36 9.38 16.05
CA GLY A 74 -1.06 10.01 16.18
C GLY A 74 -0.72 10.82 14.96
N ALA A 75 0.38 11.55 15.06
CA ALA A 75 0.82 12.41 13.95
C ALA A 75 1.35 11.54 12.82
N LEU A 76 0.87 11.83 11.61
CA LEU A 76 1.39 11.19 10.40
C LEU A 76 2.51 12.05 9.82
N PRO A 77 3.52 11.43 9.21
CA PRO A 77 4.52 12.18 8.46
C PRO A 77 3.86 12.96 7.34
N ASP A 78 4.41 14.13 7.02
CA ASP A 78 3.86 14.99 5.97
C ASP A 78 3.77 14.26 4.63
N GLU A 79 4.74 13.40 4.31
CA GLU A 79 4.71 12.67 3.06
C GLU A 79 3.54 11.69 2.97
N MET A 80 3.09 11.15 4.11
CA MET A 80 1.91 10.28 4.12
C MET A 80 0.64 11.10 3.87
N LEU A 81 0.56 12.29 4.44
CA LEU A 81 -0.57 13.16 4.20
C LEU A 81 -0.62 13.59 2.73
N LEU A 82 0.53 13.87 2.14
CA LEU A 82 0.62 14.24 0.73
C LEU A 82 0.18 13.09 -0.17
N LEU A 83 0.62 11.86 0.14
CA LEU A 83 0.19 10.69 -0.62
C LEU A 83 -1.32 10.49 -0.49
N GLY A 84 -1.88 10.76 0.68
CA GLY A 84 -3.32 10.68 0.89
C GLY A 84 -4.08 11.65 0.01
N GLU A 85 -3.57 12.88 -0.12
CA GLU A 85 -4.19 13.86 -1.00
C GLU A 85 -4.11 13.42 -2.46
N GLN A 86 -2.96 12.90 -2.88
CA GLN A 86 -2.79 12.42 -4.24
C GLN A 86 -3.73 11.26 -4.53
N ALA A 87 -3.86 10.32 -3.60
CA ALA A 87 -4.76 9.19 -3.75
C ALA A 87 -6.22 9.64 -3.86
N SER A 88 -6.61 10.64 -3.04
CA SER A 88 -7.96 11.17 -3.07
C SER A 88 -8.28 11.83 -4.40
N GLU A 89 -7.30 12.51 -4.99
CA GLU A 89 -7.52 13.23 -6.25
C GLU A 89 -7.53 12.31 -7.46
N SER A 90 -6.65 11.31 -7.46
CA SER A 90 -6.46 10.46 -8.65
C SER A 90 -7.28 9.17 -8.60
N SER A 91 -7.68 8.74 -7.42
CA SER A 91 -8.32 7.44 -7.19
C SER A 91 -7.41 6.26 -7.58
N GLU A 92 -6.11 6.51 -7.66
CA GLU A 92 -5.13 5.47 -7.99
C GLU A 92 -4.39 5.04 -6.73
N VAL A 93 -3.69 3.92 -6.83
CA VAL A 93 -2.89 3.42 -5.73
C VAL A 93 -1.59 4.20 -5.67
N HIS A 94 -1.24 4.68 -4.50
CA HIS A 94 0.02 5.37 -4.26
C HIS A 94 0.76 4.67 -3.14
N PHE A 95 2.07 4.70 -3.16
CA PHE A 95 2.87 4.13 -2.08
C PHE A 95 4.14 4.97 -1.93
N ASP A 96 4.78 4.87 -0.75
CA ASP A 96 5.95 5.72 -0.47
C ASP A 96 7.22 5.16 -1.11
N THR A 97 7.60 3.94 -0.75
CA THR A 97 8.78 3.30 -1.31
C THR A 97 8.75 1.82 -0.95
N TYR A 98 9.63 1.03 -1.56
CA TYR A 98 9.78 -0.36 -1.20
C TYR A 98 10.82 -0.47 -0.09
N PHE A 99 10.37 -0.90 1.09
CA PHE A 99 11.29 -1.20 2.20
C PHE A 99 11.74 -2.65 2.03
N ARG A 100 12.86 -2.84 1.37
CA ARG A 100 13.34 -4.16 0.97
C ARG A 100 13.93 -4.90 2.16
N TYR A 101 13.78 -6.22 2.14
CA TYR A 101 14.43 -7.08 3.12
C TYR A 101 15.14 -8.22 2.37
N ARG A 102 16.21 -8.74 2.96
CA ARG A 102 17.00 -9.78 2.30
C ARG A 102 16.51 -11.16 2.65
N SER A 103 16.06 -11.36 3.86
CA SER A 103 15.63 -12.65 4.34
C SER A 103 14.65 -12.47 5.47
N ARG A 104 13.67 -13.35 5.54
CA ARG A 104 12.69 -13.30 6.62
C ARG A 104 13.29 -13.73 7.95
N ASP A 105 14.46 -14.36 7.91
CA ASP A 105 15.12 -14.87 9.10
C ASP A 105 16.09 -13.87 9.74
N GLU A 106 16.22 -12.72 9.15
CA GLU A 106 17.12 -11.70 9.70
C GLU A 106 16.41 -10.62 10.51
#